data_6e16d9c5d7a748feaf14bff2caf7d105
#
_entry.id   6e16d9c5d7a748feaf14bff2caf7d105
#
_cell.length_a   1.000
_cell.length_b   1.000
_cell.length_c   1.000
_cell.angle_alpha   90.00
_cell.angle_beta   90.00
_cell.angle_gamma   90.00
#
_symmetry.space_group_name_H-M   'P 1'
#
loop_
_entity.id
_entity.type
_entity.pdbx_description
1 polymer ?
#
loop_
_entity_poly.entity_id
_entity_poly.type
_entity_poly.pdbx_seq_one_letter_code
_entity_poly.pdbx_strand_id
1 'polypeptide(L)'
;MRDIKFKEGDDLFNYRVAAIIENKGKYLFQIMPGDECFTLVGGRVRFMETSRDALIREVLEETGYDISSAEIKLSLIAENFFDYKDKNEVVHNVQTLLFVYKVNINEDVIKEKSFVMKDKDDTTLNWVSCDEAKKAEILPETAKRILDDDCLKYELINDRQFS
;
A
#
# COMPACT_ATOMS: atom_id res chain seq x y z
N MET A 1 -17.47 -6.84 9.26
CA MET A 1 -16.76 -7.87 8.46
C MET A 1 -15.31 -7.97 8.97
N ARG A 2 -14.75 -9.16 9.05
CA ARG A 2 -13.47 -9.39 9.71
C ARG A 2 -12.31 -9.43 8.68
N ASP A 3 -11.19 -8.78 9.00
CA ASP A 3 -9.96 -8.83 8.21
C ASP A 3 -9.41 -10.25 8.11
N ILE A 4 -8.82 -10.60 6.96
CA ILE A 4 -8.05 -11.82 6.78
C ILE A 4 -6.68 -11.63 7.45
N LYS A 5 -6.65 -11.94 8.72
CA LYS A 5 -5.49 -11.85 9.60
C LYS A 5 -5.52 -13.01 10.59
N PHE A 6 -4.42 -13.76 10.67
CA PHE A 6 -4.26 -14.88 11.58
C PHE A 6 -3.06 -14.64 12.49
N LYS A 7 -3.21 -14.97 13.75
CA LYS A 7 -2.13 -14.94 14.71
C LYS A 7 -2.12 -16.27 15.48
N GLU A 8 -0.98 -16.95 15.48
CA GLU A 8 -0.73 -18.15 16.27
C GLU A 8 0.62 -18.00 16.97
N GLY A 9 0.62 -17.92 18.31
CA GLY A 9 1.81 -17.60 19.06
C GLY A 9 2.39 -16.24 18.64
N ASP A 10 3.63 -16.27 18.19
CA ASP A 10 4.35 -15.06 17.73
C ASP A 10 4.29 -14.90 16.20
N ASP A 11 3.65 -15.81 15.50
CA ASP A 11 3.50 -15.76 14.05
C ASP A 11 2.22 -15.03 13.63
N LEU A 12 2.36 -14.14 12.66
CA LEU A 12 1.28 -13.33 12.11
C LEU A 12 1.23 -13.46 10.58
N PHE A 13 0.08 -13.87 10.07
CA PHE A 13 -0.23 -13.77 8.64
C PHE A 13 -1.27 -12.67 8.38
N ASN A 14 -1.11 -11.91 7.30
CA ASN A 14 -2.16 -11.03 6.82
C ASN A 14 -2.19 -10.91 5.29
N TYR A 15 -3.40 -10.71 4.76
CA TYR A 15 -3.64 -10.47 3.35
C TYR A 15 -3.95 -8.98 3.13
N ARG A 16 -3.16 -8.30 2.30
CA ARG A 16 -3.24 -6.86 2.10
C ARG A 16 -3.34 -6.50 0.62
N VAL A 17 -3.90 -5.33 0.39
CA VAL A 17 -3.93 -4.66 -0.90
C VAL A 17 -3.32 -3.28 -0.77
N ALA A 18 -2.71 -2.79 -1.84
CA ALA A 18 -2.20 -1.43 -1.92
C ALA A 18 -2.37 -0.87 -3.34
N ALA A 19 -2.44 0.44 -3.43
CA ALA A 19 -2.63 1.17 -4.67
C ALA A 19 -1.44 2.07 -4.99
N ILE A 20 -0.99 2.04 -6.24
CA ILE A 20 -0.25 3.12 -6.88
C ILE A 20 -1.26 3.93 -7.66
N ILE A 21 -1.65 5.07 -7.13
CA ILE A 21 -2.69 5.94 -7.70
C ILE A 21 -2.04 7.01 -8.55
N GLU A 22 -2.41 7.05 -9.82
CA GLU A 22 -1.99 8.08 -10.77
C GLU A 22 -3.15 8.98 -11.15
N ASN A 23 -2.89 10.28 -11.20
CA ASN A 23 -3.79 11.28 -11.76
C ASN A 23 -2.97 12.38 -12.45
N LYS A 24 -3.20 12.54 -13.76
CA LYS A 24 -2.54 13.60 -14.57
C LYS A 24 -1.00 13.61 -14.45
N GLY A 25 -0.37 12.42 -14.45
CA GLY A 25 1.09 12.27 -14.36
C GLY A 25 1.68 12.47 -12.97
N LYS A 26 0.84 12.54 -11.94
CA LYS A 26 1.27 12.57 -10.53
C LYS A 26 0.80 11.32 -9.81
N TYR A 27 1.57 10.93 -8.81
CA TYR A 27 1.32 9.75 -7.98
C TYR A 27 0.99 10.14 -6.55
N LEU A 28 0.03 9.45 -5.94
CA LEU A 28 -0.36 9.65 -4.55
C LEU A 28 0.35 8.65 -3.65
N PHE A 29 1.10 9.15 -2.67
CA PHE A 29 1.73 8.35 -1.63
C PHE A 29 1.40 8.89 -0.25
N GLN A 30 1.49 8.01 0.75
CA GLN A 30 1.38 8.40 2.14
C GLN A 30 2.75 8.52 2.80
N ILE A 31 2.85 9.45 3.78
CA ILE A 31 3.99 9.61 4.67
C ILE A 31 3.45 9.50 6.10
N MET A 32 4.00 8.55 6.87
CA MET A 32 3.71 8.43 8.29
C MET A 32 4.54 9.41 9.10
N PRO A 33 4.09 9.83 10.30
CA PRO A 33 4.86 10.74 11.15
C PRO A 33 6.24 10.18 11.45
N GLY A 34 7.28 11.00 11.23
CA GLY A 34 8.66 10.63 11.47
C GLY A 34 9.33 9.79 10.40
N ASP A 35 8.61 9.39 9.36
CA ASP A 35 9.17 8.67 8.22
C ASP A 35 9.62 9.64 7.13
N GLU A 36 10.73 9.30 6.47
CA GLU A 36 11.23 10.01 5.28
C GLU A 36 10.84 9.31 3.98
N CYS A 37 10.32 8.08 4.07
CA CYS A 37 9.93 7.28 2.91
C CYS A 37 8.44 7.38 2.60
N PHE A 38 8.10 7.19 1.35
CA PHE A 38 6.73 7.03 0.90
C PHE A 38 6.25 5.58 1.07
N THR A 39 4.98 5.43 1.42
CA THR A 39 4.29 4.16 1.42
C THR A 39 3.01 4.24 0.61
N LEU A 40 2.43 3.08 0.29
CA LEU A 40 1.24 2.99 -0.56
C LEU A 40 -0.04 3.11 0.27
N VAL A 41 -1.05 3.72 -0.30
CA VAL A 41 -2.43 3.69 0.20
C VAL A 41 -2.95 2.26 0.13
N GLY A 42 -3.61 1.77 1.18
CA GLY A 42 -4.20 0.44 1.19
C GLY A 42 -4.35 -0.16 2.59
N GLY A 43 -4.87 -1.37 2.63
CA GLY A 43 -5.17 -2.03 3.89
C GLY A 43 -5.39 -3.52 3.79
N ARG A 44 -6.18 -4.09 4.69
CA ARG A 44 -6.44 -5.53 4.75
C ARG A 44 -7.67 -5.92 3.95
N VAL A 45 -7.55 -7.06 3.29
CA VAL A 45 -8.70 -7.72 2.67
C VAL A 45 -9.56 -8.35 3.77
N ARG A 46 -10.88 -8.22 3.67
CA ARG A 46 -11.85 -8.84 4.58
C ARG A 46 -12.34 -10.18 4.05
N PHE A 47 -12.86 -11.02 4.93
CA PHE A 47 -13.47 -12.27 4.52
C PHE A 47 -14.63 -12.01 3.54
N MET A 48 -14.71 -12.81 2.48
CA MET A 48 -15.69 -12.73 1.39
C MET A 48 -15.60 -11.45 0.54
N GLU A 49 -14.52 -10.68 0.68
CA GLU A 49 -14.22 -9.51 -0.15
C GLU A 49 -13.15 -9.88 -1.19
N THR A 50 -13.32 -9.46 -2.43
CA THR A 50 -12.23 -9.59 -3.40
C THR A 50 -11.13 -8.57 -3.11
N SER A 51 -9.90 -8.85 -3.54
CA SER A 51 -8.80 -7.89 -3.37
C SER A 51 -9.07 -6.56 -4.08
N ARG A 52 -9.79 -6.59 -5.20
CA ARG A 52 -10.19 -5.38 -5.93
C ARG A 52 -11.22 -4.56 -5.13
N ASP A 53 -12.22 -5.20 -4.54
CA ASP A 53 -13.24 -4.50 -3.73
C ASP A 53 -12.62 -3.94 -2.45
N ALA A 54 -11.71 -4.69 -1.82
CA ALA A 54 -10.91 -4.22 -0.69
C ALA A 54 -10.12 -2.95 -1.05
N LEU A 55 -9.47 -2.93 -2.22
CA LEU A 55 -8.73 -1.76 -2.69
C LEU A 55 -9.64 -0.54 -2.85
N ILE A 56 -10.80 -0.70 -3.50
CA ILE A 56 -11.77 0.39 -3.70
C ILE A 56 -12.23 0.94 -2.35
N ARG A 57 -12.54 0.07 -1.40
CA ARG A 57 -12.96 0.46 -0.04
C ARG A 57 -11.85 1.19 0.70
N GLU A 58 -10.63 0.65 0.75
CA GLU A 58 -9.49 1.26 1.47
C GLU A 58 -9.12 2.62 0.88
N VAL A 59 -9.07 2.75 -0.44
CA VAL A 59 -8.79 4.03 -1.10
C VAL A 59 -9.86 5.06 -0.75
N LEU A 60 -11.14 4.68 -0.77
CA LEU A 60 -12.23 5.58 -0.40
C LEU A 60 -12.15 6.00 1.09
N GLU A 61 -11.89 5.05 1.99
CA GLU A 61 -11.77 5.29 3.44
C GLU A 61 -10.59 6.22 3.75
N GLU A 62 -9.43 6.01 3.13
CA GLU A 62 -8.20 6.75 3.40
C GLU A 62 -8.12 8.10 2.69
N THR A 63 -8.54 8.17 1.42
CA THR A 63 -8.36 9.37 0.58
C THR A 63 -9.64 10.14 0.29
N GLY A 64 -10.79 9.47 0.34
CA GLY A 64 -12.06 9.98 -0.11
C GLY A 64 -12.30 9.89 -1.62
N TYR A 65 -11.38 9.31 -2.37
CA TYR A 65 -11.58 9.09 -3.80
C TYR A 65 -12.32 7.79 -4.06
N ASP A 66 -13.44 7.89 -4.78
CA ASP A 66 -14.12 6.71 -5.31
C ASP A 66 -13.45 6.29 -6.62
N ILE A 67 -12.74 5.17 -6.58
CA ILE A 67 -12.03 4.61 -7.74
C ILE A 67 -12.80 3.49 -8.44
N SER A 68 -14.08 3.29 -8.13
CA SER A 68 -14.88 2.20 -8.68
C SER A 68 -14.97 2.22 -10.21
N SER A 69 -14.94 3.42 -10.81
CA SER A 69 -14.95 3.66 -12.27
C SER A 69 -13.56 3.87 -12.88
N ALA A 70 -12.50 3.88 -12.06
CA ALA A 70 -11.13 4.05 -12.54
C ALA A 70 -10.62 2.77 -13.24
N GLU A 71 -9.55 2.95 -14.04
CA GLU A 71 -8.78 1.83 -14.53
C GLU A 71 -7.95 1.24 -13.39
N ILE A 72 -8.23 -0.02 -13.02
CA ILE A 72 -7.58 -0.74 -11.93
C ILE A 72 -6.94 -2.00 -12.47
N LYS A 73 -5.61 -2.09 -12.38
CA LYS A 73 -4.83 -3.20 -12.91
C LYS A 73 -3.93 -3.81 -11.84
N LEU A 74 -4.06 -5.12 -11.58
CA LEU A 74 -3.15 -5.85 -10.71
C LEU A 74 -1.74 -5.85 -11.34
N SER A 75 -0.75 -5.34 -10.64
CA SER A 75 0.60 -5.13 -11.18
C SER A 75 1.71 -5.81 -10.38
N LEU A 76 1.44 -6.16 -9.12
CA LEU A 76 2.40 -6.88 -8.28
C LEU A 76 1.66 -7.80 -7.31
N ILE A 77 2.18 -9.04 -7.21
CA ILE A 77 1.89 -9.95 -6.10
C ILE A 77 3.19 -10.13 -5.35
N ALA A 78 3.23 -9.76 -4.07
CA ALA A 78 4.40 -9.92 -3.21
C ALA A 78 4.08 -10.82 -2.02
N GLU A 79 4.98 -11.77 -1.76
CA GLU A 79 5.06 -12.46 -0.48
C GLU A 79 6.15 -11.79 0.34
N ASN A 80 5.76 -11.11 1.42
CA ASN A 80 6.68 -10.36 2.26
C ASN A 80 6.83 -11.05 3.62
N PHE A 81 8.06 -11.39 3.95
CA PHE A 81 8.48 -12.00 5.21
C PHE A 81 9.35 -11.02 5.96
N PHE A 82 8.93 -10.62 7.15
CA PHE A 82 9.72 -9.78 8.04
C PHE A 82 9.46 -10.15 9.49
N ASP A 83 10.27 -9.62 10.37
CA ASP A 83 10.10 -9.77 11.80
C ASP A 83 10.27 -8.43 12.51
N TYR A 84 9.73 -8.34 13.72
CA TYR A 84 9.95 -7.21 14.58
C TYR A 84 9.95 -7.63 16.03
N LYS A 85 10.62 -6.86 16.87
CA LYS A 85 10.54 -7.01 18.33
C LYS A 85 9.46 -6.10 18.90
N ASP A 86 8.66 -6.64 19.79
CA ASP A 86 7.72 -5.85 20.58
C ASP A 86 8.43 -5.16 21.77
N LYS A 87 7.66 -4.39 22.54
CA LYS A 87 8.16 -3.70 23.75
C LYS A 87 8.73 -4.62 24.83
N ASN A 88 8.47 -5.92 24.77
CA ASN A 88 8.96 -6.94 25.69
C ASN A 88 10.12 -7.75 25.08
N GLU A 89 10.73 -7.26 23.99
CA GLU A 89 11.80 -7.94 23.25
C GLU A 89 11.39 -9.29 22.61
N VAL A 90 10.09 -9.59 22.53
CA VAL A 90 9.59 -10.78 21.86
C VAL A 90 9.62 -10.59 20.36
N VAL A 91 10.23 -11.53 19.63
CA VAL A 91 10.29 -11.52 18.17
C VAL A 91 8.97 -12.06 17.60
N HIS A 92 8.33 -11.27 16.77
CA HIS A 92 7.15 -11.63 16.02
C HIS A 92 7.49 -11.81 14.55
N ASN A 93 7.16 -12.97 13.99
CA ASN A 93 7.33 -13.24 12.55
C ASN A 93 6.08 -12.81 11.81
N VAL A 94 6.26 -12.11 10.70
CA VAL A 94 5.16 -11.64 9.87
C VAL A 94 5.31 -12.12 8.45
N GLN A 95 4.26 -12.75 7.95
CA GLN A 95 4.09 -13.09 6.55
C GLN A 95 2.90 -12.30 5.98
N THR A 96 3.16 -11.49 4.96
CA THR A 96 2.13 -10.72 4.28
C THR A 96 2.01 -11.15 2.83
N LEU A 97 0.81 -11.53 2.41
CA LEU A 97 0.46 -11.60 0.99
C LEU A 97 -0.05 -10.22 0.57
N LEU A 98 0.68 -9.54 -0.32
CA LEU A 98 0.38 -8.18 -0.76
C LEU A 98 0.06 -8.15 -2.25
N PHE A 99 -1.13 -7.63 -2.60
CA PHE A 99 -1.51 -7.32 -3.98
C PHE A 99 -1.41 -5.83 -4.20
N VAL A 100 -0.59 -5.38 -5.16
CA VAL A 100 -0.46 -3.97 -5.54
C VAL A 100 -1.11 -3.74 -6.90
N TYR A 101 -2.02 -2.79 -6.92
CA TYR A 101 -2.74 -2.37 -8.12
C TYR A 101 -2.26 -1.00 -8.58
N LYS A 102 -2.09 -0.84 -9.88
CA LYS A 102 -2.02 0.49 -10.51
C LYS A 102 -3.44 0.98 -10.74
N VAL A 103 -3.70 2.21 -10.32
CA VAL A 103 -4.99 2.87 -10.43
C VAL A 103 -4.81 4.16 -11.20
N ASN A 104 -5.48 4.29 -12.34
CA ASN A 104 -5.48 5.52 -13.12
C ASN A 104 -6.83 6.21 -12.99
N ILE A 105 -6.82 7.39 -12.37
CA ILE A 105 -8.00 8.25 -12.25
C ILE A 105 -7.96 9.26 -13.41
N ASN A 106 -8.93 9.15 -14.33
CA ASN A 106 -8.99 10.01 -15.52
C ASN A 106 -9.51 11.42 -15.22
N GLU A 107 -10.40 11.55 -14.25
CA GLU A 107 -10.95 12.82 -13.80
C GLU A 107 -9.89 13.61 -13.02
N ASP A 108 -9.91 14.95 -13.11
CA ASP A 108 -9.01 15.78 -12.33
C ASP A 108 -9.47 15.83 -10.87
N VAL A 109 -8.74 15.16 -9.98
CA VAL A 109 -9.06 15.06 -8.54
C VAL A 109 -8.08 15.81 -7.65
N ILE A 110 -6.97 16.32 -8.22
CA ILE A 110 -5.93 17.00 -7.45
C ILE A 110 -6.37 18.42 -7.12
N LYS A 111 -6.72 18.66 -5.86
CA LYS A 111 -7.06 20.00 -5.34
C LYS A 111 -5.89 20.63 -4.60
N GLU A 112 -5.15 19.83 -3.86
CA GLU A 112 -4.02 20.25 -3.03
C GLU A 112 -2.86 19.27 -3.21
N LYS A 113 -1.62 19.76 -3.04
CA LYS A 113 -0.42 18.92 -3.13
C LYS A 113 -0.37 17.88 -2.02
N SER A 114 -0.82 18.25 -0.82
CA SER A 114 -0.80 17.43 0.38
C SER A 114 -2.09 17.60 1.17
N PHE A 115 -2.59 16.52 1.75
CA PHE A 115 -3.76 16.53 2.63
C PHE A 115 -3.66 15.42 3.68
N VAL A 116 -4.38 15.57 4.78
CA VAL A 116 -4.40 14.55 5.85
C VAL A 116 -5.30 13.39 5.44
N MET A 117 -4.85 12.17 5.74
CA MET A 117 -5.62 10.95 5.51
C MET A 117 -6.94 10.99 6.30
N LYS A 118 -8.03 10.53 5.73
CA LYS A 118 -9.35 10.70 6.34
C LYS A 118 -9.59 9.85 7.58
N ASP A 119 -8.98 8.67 7.65
CA ASP A 119 -9.13 7.72 8.75
C ASP A 119 -7.98 7.73 9.75
N LYS A 120 -6.92 8.55 9.50
CA LYS A 120 -5.74 8.68 10.35
C LYS A 120 -5.26 10.12 10.38
N ASP A 121 -5.44 10.79 11.48
CA ASP A 121 -5.12 12.22 11.64
C ASP A 121 -3.61 12.53 11.60
N ASP A 122 -2.76 11.52 11.75
CA ASP A 122 -1.31 11.65 11.80
C ASP A 122 -0.59 11.31 10.49
N THR A 123 -1.32 10.82 9.50
CA THR A 123 -0.76 10.40 8.20
C THR A 123 -1.10 11.42 7.11
N THR A 124 -0.08 11.83 6.35
CA THR A 124 -0.23 12.78 5.25
C THR A 124 -0.17 12.07 3.90
N LEU A 125 -1.07 12.45 3.01
CA LEU A 125 -1.09 12.03 1.62
C LEU A 125 -0.50 13.12 0.73
N ASN A 126 0.40 12.75 -0.19
CA ASN A 126 1.12 13.68 -1.04
C ASN A 126 1.06 13.27 -2.51
N TRP A 127 0.65 14.22 -3.35
CA TRP A 127 0.78 14.10 -4.80
C TRP A 127 2.19 14.54 -5.22
N VAL A 128 2.93 13.61 -5.84
CA VAL A 128 4.30 13.85 -6.31
C VAL A 128 4.40 13.61 -7.81
N SER A 129 5.34 14.29 -8.47
CA SER A 129 5.61 14.06 -9.88
C SER A 129 6.24 12.66 -10.11
N CYS A 130 6.21 12.18 -11.33
CA CYS A 130 6.89 10.94 -11.70
C CYS A 130 8.39 10.99 -11.37
N ASP A 131 9.05 12.12 -11.62
CA ASP A 131 10.49 12.30 -11.32
C ASP A 131 10.77 12.29 -9.82
N GLU A 132 9.91 12.89 -9.00
CA GLU A 132 10.00 12.83 -7.54
C GLU A 132 9.80 11.40 -7.05
N ALA A 133 8.79 10.68 -7.56
CA ALA A 133 8.53 9.29 -7.21
C ALA A 133 9.71 8.36 -7.53
N LYS A 134 10.34 8.54 -8.69
CA LYS A 134 11.51 7.75 -9.10
C LYS A 134 12.74 7.97 -8.24
N LYS A 135 12.89 9.15 -7.65
CA LYS A 135 14.03 9.51 -6.78
C LYS A 135 13.77 9.20 -5.31
N ALA A 136 12.52 9.14 -4.89
CA ALA A 136 12.14 8.90 -3.52
C ALA A 136 12.36 7.43 -3.09
N GLU A 137 12.49 7.21 -1.80
CA GLU A 137 12.35 5.89 -1.22
C GLU A 137 10.86 5.55 -1.08
N ILE A 138 10.46 4.42 -1.67
CA ILE A 138 9.08 3.93 -1.65
C ILE A 138 9.09 2.51 -1.08
N LEU A 139 8.22 2.23 -0.12
CA LEU A 139 8.07 0.90 0.45
C LEU A 139 6.70 0.28 0.08
N PRO A 140 6.67 -0.98 -0.35
CA PRO A 140 7.85 -1.82 -0.64
C PRO A 140 8.63 -1.29 -1.86
N GLU A 141 9.93 -1.47 -1.87
CA GLU A 141 10.82 -0.98 -2.96
C GLU A 141 10.40 -1.51 -4.34
N THR A 142 9.84 -2.70 -4.38
CA THR A 142 9.29 -3.32 -5.59
C THR A 142 8.18 -2.49 -6.23
N ALA A 143 7.44 -1.69 -5.46
CA ALA A 143 6.43 -0.76 -5.98
C ALA A 143 7.03 0.27 -6.95
N LYS A 144 8.28 0.67 -6.73
CA LYS A 144 8.98 1.59 -7.61
C LYS A 144 9.21 1.02 -9.01
N ARG A 145 9.45 -0.29 -9.10
CA ARG A 145 9.70 -0.98 -10.39
C ARG A 145 8.47 -1.04 -11.27
N ILE A 146 7.28 -1.03 -10.69
CA ILE A 146 6.04 -1.12 -11.46
C ILE A 146 5.49 0.26 -11.89
N LEU A 147 6.13 1.37 -11.54
CA LEU A 147 5.74 2.69 -12.03
C LEU A 147 5.82 2.78 -13.56
N ASP A 148 6.87 2.20 -14.14
CA ASP A 148 7.16 2.25 -15.59
C ASP A 148 6.85 0.94 -16.33
N ASP A 149 6.29 -0.06 -15.67
CA ASP A 149 6.07 -1.39 -16.23
C ASP A 149 4.61 -1.83 -16.05
N ASP A 150 4.00 -2.28 -17.13
CA ASP A 150 2.61 -2.74 -17.15
C ASP A 150 2.45 -4.26 -17.01
N CYS A 151 3.57 -4.99 -16.91
CA CYS A 151 3.51 -6.43 -16.71
C CYS A 151 3.24 -6.77 -15.24
N LEU A 152 2.40 -7.77 -15.01
CA LEU A 152 2.23 -8.34 -13.67
C LEU A 152 3.54 -8.97 -13.20
N LYS A 153 4.02 -8.57 -12.03
CA LYS A 153 5.21 -9.11 -11.38
C LYS A 153 4.85 -9.92 -10.15
N TYR A 154 5.69 -10.90 -9.87
CA TYR A 154 5.72 -11.60 -8.60
C TYR A 154 7.05 -11.33 -7.91
N GLU A 155 7.04 -11.05 -6.62
CA GLU A 155 8.22 -10.77 -5.80
C GLU A 155 8.17 -11.53 -4.48
N LEU A 156 9.31 -12.09 -4.09
CA LEU A 156 9.53 -12.61 -2.75
C LEU A 156 10.44 -11.64 -2.01
N ILE A 157 9.94 -11.07 -0.92
CA ILE A 157 10.65 -10.10 -0.08
C ILE A 157 10.96 -10.77 1.25
N ASN A 158 12.22 -10.82 1.62
CA ASN A 158 12.65 -11.42 2.88
C ASN A 158 13.51 -10.43 3.68
N ASP A 159 12.84 -9.69 4.56
CA ASP A 159 13.43 -8.65 5.40
C ASP A 159 13.57 -9.09 6.86
N ARG A 160 13.73 -10.40 7.10
CA ARG A 160 13.88 -10.94 8.45
C ARG A 160 15.25 -10.56 9.05
N GLN A 161 15.22 -10.01 10.26
CA GLN A 161 16.40 -9.49 10.97
C GLN A 161 16.81 -10.39 12.15
N PHE A 162 15.87 -11.15 12.73
CA PHE A 162 16.09 -11.89 13.97
C PHE A 162 16.00 -13.41 13.84
N SER A 163 15.77 -13.90 12.63
CA SER A 163 15.69 -15.35 12.35
C SER A 163 16.98 -15.92 11.77
#